data_58567259ad829c8a187ab0f3b2cd0bd9
#
_entry.id   58567259ad829c8a187ab0f3b2cd0bd9
#
_cell.length_a   1.000
_cell.length_b   1.000
_cell.length_c   1.000
_cell.angle_alpha   90.00
_cell.angle_beta   90.00
_cell.angle_gamma   90.00
#
_symmetry.space_group_name_H-M   'P 1'
#
loop_
_entity.id
_entity.type
_entity.pdbx_description
1 polymer ?
#
loop_
_entity_poly.entity_id
_entity_poly.type
_entity_poly.pdbx_seq_one_letter_code
_entity_poly.pdbx_strand_id
1 'polypeptide(L)'
;ISFDSGQTISYDIIISSLPLPQARDIFQTEIKHDAIFSPCLSVGMSINGSPSYEHNAYKNINKDVAWLGSSGFYNNNNKETWVLQFSPETSLAMMNNCDSSIQATAENSIRNIINGKYEIIHSGIFRWKYALCNRSNLKSKFTSISEDSFAIGDWNISPRVESAYISGTALGEYLLEARL
;
A
#
# COMPACT_ATOMS: atom_id res chain seq x y z
N ILE A 1 21.98 2.15 -13.48
CA ILE A 1 20.52 2.04 -13.65
C ILE A 1 20.19 2.61 -15.01
N SER A 2 19.42 1.88 -15.81
CA SER A 2 18.90 2.34 -17.09
C SER A 2 17.39 2.57 -16.99
N PHE A 3 16.93 3.65 -17.57
CA PHE A 3 15.51 4.02 -17.61
C PHE A 3 14.96 3.77 -19.03
N ASP A 4 13.66 3.60 -19.15
CA ASP A 4 12.96 3.45 -20.44
C ASP A 4 13.18 4.65 -21.38
N SER A 5 13.50 5.82 -20.83
CA SER A 5 13.92 7.02 -21.57
C SER A 5 15.30 6.88 -22.26
N GLY A 6 16.04 5.81 -22.01
CA GLY A 6 17.43 5.62 -22.44
C GLY A 6 18.47 6.32 -21.57
N GLN A 7 18.05 7.05 -20.54
CA GLN A 7 18.96 7.65 -19.58
C GLN A 7 19.59 6.57 -18.69
N THR A 8 20.88 6.72 -18.37
CA THR A 8 21.62 5.87 -17.43
C THR A 8 22.19 6.70 -16.31
N ILE A 9 22.14 6.17 -15.09
CA ILE A 9 22.72 6.78 -13.88
C ILE A 9 23.69 5.74 -13.27
N SER A 10 24.94 6.15 -13.02
CA SER A 10 25.89 5.39 -12.20
C SER A 10 25.60 5.63 -10.71
N TYR A 11 25.92 4.65 -9.89
CA TYR A 11 25.73 4.70 -8.44
C TYR A 11 26.87 3.91 -7.76
N ASP A 12 27.16 4.26 -6.52
CA ASP A 12 28.07 3.48 -5.67
C ASP A 12 27.29 2.45 -4.85
N ILE A 13 26.07 2.79 -4.44
CA ILE A 13 25.16 1.89 -3.75
C ILE A 13 23.74 2.10 -4.28
N ILE A 14 23.01 1.02 -4.46
CA ILE A 14 21.58 1.05 -4.75
C ILE A 14 20.77 0.37 -3.63
N ILE A 15 19.75 1.07 -3.15
CA ILE A 15 18.84 0.55 -2.13
C ILE A 15 17.43 0.60 -2.68
N SER A 16 16.77 -0.57 -2.76
CA SER A 16 15.37 -0.67 -3.14
C SER A 16 14.49 -0.75 -1.90
N SER A 17 13.50 0.13 -1.79
CA SER A 17 12.44 0.06 -0.78
C SER A 17 11.13 -0.50 -1.32
N LEU A 18 11.14 -1.08 -2.51
CA LEU A 18 9.98 -1.65 -3.17
C LEU A 18 9.58 -3.00 -2.55
N PRO A 19 8.33 -3.42 -2.70
CA PRO A 19 7.92 -4.79 -2.43
C PRO A 19 8.82 -5.80 -3.16
N LEU A 20 9.08 -6.94 -2.52
CA LEU A 20 10.02 -7.95 -3.03
C LEU A 20 9.82 -8.35 -4.51
N PRO A 21 8.58 -8.55 -5.03
CA PRO A 21 8.41 -8.87 -6.45
C PRO A 21 8.95 -7.77 -7.38
N GLN A 22 8.70 -6.50 -7.05
CA GLN A 22 9.19 -5.36 -7.84
C GLN A 22 10.71 -5.17 -7.70
N ALA A 23 11.27 -5.44 -6.52
CA ALA A 23 12.71 -5.42 -6.33
C ALA A 23 13.40 -6.49 -7.20
N ARG A 24 12.83 -7.70 -7.31
CA ARG A 24 13.33 -8.76 -8.21
C ARG A 24 13.36 -8.31 -9.66
N ASP A 25 12.29 -7.65 -10.12
CA ASP A 25 12.19 -7.16 -11.50
C ASP A 25 13.29 -6.13 -11.80
N ILE A 26 13.58 -5.22 -10.86
CA ILE A 26 14.61 -4.18 -11.04
C ILE A 26 16.02 -4.78 -11.03
N PHE A 27 16.31 -5.65 -10.08
CA PHE A 27 17.65 -6.21 -9.94
C PHE A 27 17.94 -7.37 -10.91
N GLN A 28 16.91 -7.89 -11.60
CA GLN A 28 16.97 -9.03 -12.52
C GLN A 28 17.74 -10.23 -11.94
N THR A 29 17.60 -10.44 -10.64
CA THR A 29 18.32 -11.49 -9.90
C THR A 29 17.36 -12.35 -9.10
N GLU A 30 17.73 -13.62 -8.91
CA GLU A 30 17.05 -14.51 -7.98
C GLU A 30 17.31 -14.08 -6.55
N ILE A 31 16.45 -13.24 -6.01
CA ILE A 31 16.39 -13.07 -4.56
C ILE A 31 15.69 -14.31 -4.01
N LYS A 32 16.45 -15.23 -3.40
CA LYS A 32 15.99 -16.54 -2.89
C LYS A 32 15.10 -16.42 -1.64
N HIS A 33 14.11 -15.55 -1.67
CA HIS A 33 13.21 -15.33 -0.54
C HIS A 33 11.78 -15.34 -1.02
N ASP A 34 10.90 -15.99 -0.29
CA ASP A 34 9.48 -16.01 -0.58
C ASP A 34 8.75 -15.06 0.37
N ALA A 35 8.15 -14.05 -0.22
CA ALA A 35 7.20 -13.19 0.45
C ALA A 35 5.86 -13.24 -0.30
N ILE A 36 4.80 -13.51 0.43
CA ILE A 36 3.44 -13.59 -0.12
C ILE A 36 2.76 -12.26 0.20
N PHE A 37 2.29 -11.59 -0.85
CA PHE A 37 1.60 -10.32 -0.74
C PHE A 37 0.12 -10.47 -1.06
N SER A 38 -0.70 -9.75 -0.30
CA SER A 38 -2.11 -9.53 -0.63
C SER A 38 -2.29 -8.20 -1.35
N PRO A 39 -3.15 -8.16 -2.36
CA PRO A 39 -3.53 -6.90 -2.99
C PRO A 39 -4.52 -6.12 -2.14
N CYS A 40 -4.62 -4.82 -2.40
CA CYS A 40 -5.65 -3.95 -1.86
C CYS A 40 -6.14 -2.99 -2.94
N LEU A 41 -7.44 -2.99 -3.20
CA LEU A 41 -8.11 -1.91 -3.89
C LEU A 41 -8.59 -0.89 -2.85
N SER A 42 -8.12 0.35 -2.99
CA SER A 42 -8.56 1.46 -2.15
C SER A 42 -9.32 2.48 -3.00
N VAL A 43 -10.40 3.00 -2.48
CA VAL A 43 -11.17 4.07 -3.13
C VAL A 43 -11.29 5.24 -2.17
N GLY A 44 -10.66 6.35 -2.54
CA GLY A 44 -10.83 7.63 -1.85
C GLY A 44 -12.06 8.33 -2.39
N MET A 45 -12.94 8.81 -1.53
CA MET A 45 -14.19 9.47 -1.88
C MET A 45 -14.32 10.78 -1.13
N SER A 46 -14.54 11.86 -1.86
CA SER A 46 -14.93 13.14 -1.26
C SER A 46 -16.45 13.23 -1.26
N ILE A 47 -17.02 13.51 -0.09
CA ILE A 47 -18.45 13.67 0.09
C ILE A 47 -18.79 15.10 0.50
N ASN A 48 -19.97 15.55 0.15
CA ASN A 48 -20.53 16.84 0.52
C ASN A 48 -21.92 16.65 1.11
N GLY A 49 -22.19 17.27 2.24
CA GLY A 49 -23.48 17.16 2.92
C GLY A 49 -23.35 16.85 4.41
N SER A 50 -24.33 16.11 4.93
CA SER A 50 -24.43 15.75 6.34
C SER A 50 -24.47 14.22 6.50
N PRO A 51 -23.32 13.55 6.42
CA PRO A 51 -23.23 12.12 6.72
C PRO A 51 -23.50 11.88 8.21
N SER A 52 -24.07 10.72 8.53
CA SER A 52 -24.32 10.28 9.91
C SER A 52 -23.62 8.94 10.13
N TYR A 53 -22.72 8.91 11.09
CA TYR A 53 -21.91 7.74 11.44
C TYR A 53 -21.55 7.76 12.92
N GLU A 54 -21.30 6.59 13.49
CA GLU A 54 -20.93 6.45 14.92
C GLU A 54 -19.42 6.58 15.14
N HIS A 55 -18.62 6.14 14.16
CA HIS A 55 -17.15 6.08 14.26
C HIS A 55 -16.47 6.67 13.03
N ASN A 56 -15.34 7.32 13.24
CA ASN A 56 -14.50 7.84 12.14
C ASN A 56 -13.76 6.75 11.39
N ALA A 57 -13.72 5.52 11.90
CA ALA A 57 -13.14 4.38 11.23
C ALA A 57 -13.82 3.06 11.62
N TYR A 58 -13.94 2.19 10.65
CA TYR A 58 -14.53 0.85 10.76
C TYR A 58 -13.55 -0.17 10.21
N LYS A 59 -13.42 -1.32 10.87
CA LYS A 59 -12.56 -2.42 10.45
C LYS A 59 -13.33 -3.72 10.37
N ASN A 60 -13.00 -4.57 9.38
CA ASN A 60 -13.64 -5.87 9.16
C ASN A 60 -15.16 -5.75 9.09
N ILE A 61 -15.67 -4.84 8.27
CA ILE A 61 -17.08 -4.47 8.20
C ILE A 61 -17.91 -5.64 7.68
N ASN A 62 -17.45 -6.27 6.60
CA ASN A 62 -18.05 -7.46 6.02
C ASN A 62 -16.99 -8.22 5.19
N LYS A 63 -17.43 -9.24 4.45
CA LYS A 63 -16.52 -10.06 3.62
C LYS A 63 -15.83 -9.27 2.50
N ASP A 64 -16.44 -8.17 2.04
CA ASP A 64 -15.95 -7.40 0.87
C ASP A 64 -15.17 -6.15 1.29
N VAL A 65 -15.50 -5.54 2.42
CA VAL A 65 -14.88 -4.29 2.90
C VAL A 65 -14.08 -4.55 4.18
N ALA A 66 -12.77 -4.44 4.07
CA ALA A 66 -11.86 -4.64 5.19
C ALA A 66 -11.76 -3.39 6.09
N TRP A 67 -11.80 -2.20 5.49
CA TRP A 67 -11.64 -0.95 6.22
C TRP A 67 -12.39 0.20 5.53
N LEU A 68 -12.92 1.10 6.33
CA LEU A 68 -13.50 2.38 5.91
C LEU A 68 -13.16 3.42 6.96
N GLY A 69 -12.59 4.54 6.56
CA GLY A 69 -12.25 5.61 7.51
C GLY A 69 -12.36 6.98 6.90
N SER A 70 -12.75 7.94 7.75
CA SER A 70 -12.79 9.36 7.44
C SER A 70 -11.44 10.00 7.77
N SER A 71 -10.98 10.90 6.92
CA SER A 71 -9.83 11.78 7.20
C SER A 71 -10.21 12.99 8.06
N GLY A 72 -11.47 13.06 8.51
CA GLY A 72 -12.02 14.19 9.24
C GLY A 72 -12.41 15.36 8.33
N PHE A 73 -13.03 16.35 8.93
CA PHE A 73 -13.38 17.58 8.23
C PHE A 73 -12.13 18.40 7.95
N TYR A 74 -11.63 18.31 6.73
CA TYR A 74 -10.68 19.26 6.21
C TYR A 74 -11.44 20.50 5.71
N ASN A 75 -11.37 21.58 6.46
CA ASN A 75 -11.98 22.89 6.23
C ASN A 75 -13.51 22.95 6.46
N ASN A 76 -13.96 24.08 7.01
CA ASN A 76 -15.31 24.51 7.36
C ASN A 76 -16.41 24.44 6.25
N ASN A 77 -16.26 23.58 5.23
CA ASN A 77 -17.09 23.59 4.02
C ASN A 77 -17.99 22.36 3.87
N ASN A 78 -18.35 21.66 4.94
CA ASN A 78 -19.19 20.42 4.91
C ASN A 78 -18.65 19.34 3.95
N LYS A 79 -17.35 19.36 3.62
CA LYS A 79 -16.71 18.37 2.78
C LYS A 79 -15.85 17.44 3.63
N GLU A 80 -15.99 16.17 3.38
CA GLU A 80 -15.31 15.12 4.11
C GLU A 80 -14.71 14.12 3.13
N THR A 81 -13.56 13.56 3.46
CA THR A 81 -12.92 12.53 2.64
C THR A 81 -12.95 11.20 3.37
N TRP A 82 -13.39 10.17 2.68
CA TRP A 82 -13.43 8.79 3.15
C TRP A 82 -12.53 7.93 2.28
N VAL A 83 -11.87 6.96 2.90
CA VAL A 83 -11.11 5.92 2.20
C VAL A 83 -11.73 4.58 2.54
N LEU A 84 -12.13 3.85 1.50
CA LEU A 84 -12.60 2.48 1.58
C LEU A 84 -11.50 1.55 1.07
N GLN A 85 -11.21 0.49 1.81
CA GLN A 85 -10.32 -0.58 1.39
C GLN A 85 -11.12 -1.89 1.31
N PHE A 86 -11.11 -2.50 0.14
CA PHE A 86 -11.70 -3.81 -0.05
C PHE A 86 -10.86 -4.91 0.61
N SER A 87 -11.50 -6.04 0.92
CA SER A 87 -10.79 -7.22 1.39
C SER A 87 -9.79 -7.72 0.35
N PRO A 88 -8.75 -8.48 0.74
CA PRO A 88 -7.79 -9.05 -0.22
C PRO A 88 -8.47 -9.86 -1.32
N GLU A 89 -9.46 -10.67 -0.96
CA GLU A 89 -10.22 -11.52 -1.88
C GLU A 89 -11.00 -10.68 -2.90
N THR A 90 -11.75 -9.68 -2.43
CA THR A 90 -12.51 -8.78 -3.30
C THR A 90 -11.58 -7.91 -4.13
N SER A 91 -10.47 -7.44 -3.54
CA SER A 91 -9.43 -6.69 -4.26
C SER A 91 -8.84 -7.50 -5.41
N LEU A 92 -8.52 -8.78 -5.18
CA LEU A 92 -7.98 -9.67 -6.20
C LEU A 92 -8.99 -9.88 -7.33
N ALA A 93 -10.25 -10.16 -6.99
CA ALA A 93 -11.32 -10.40 -7.96
C ALA A 93 -11.61 -9.18 -8.85
N MET A 94 -11.46 -7.96 -8.30
CA MET A 94 -11.79 -6.72 -8.99
C MET A 94 -10.58 -5.96 -9.54
N MET A 95 -9.36 -6.46 -9.35
CA MET A 95 -8.12 -5.74 -9.69
C MET A 95 -8.06 -5.25 -11.13
N ASN A 96 -8.61 -6.03 -12.06
CA ASN A 96 -8.60 -5.74 -13.50
C ASN A 96 -9.94 -5.18 -14.01
N ASN A 97 -10.90 -4.92 -13.13
CA ASN A 97 -12.18 -4.33 -13.55
C ASN A 97 -11.97 -2.87 -13.98
N CYS A 98 -12.87 -2.35 -14.81
CA CYS A 98 -12.88 -0.93 -15.17
C CYS A 98 -13.17 -0.05 -13.95
N ASP A 99 -12.64 1.16 -13.97
CA ASP A 99 -12.76 2.10 -12.86
C ASP A 99 -14.20 2.38 -12.46
N SER A 100 -15.09 2.53 -13.43
CA SER A 100 -16.52 2.76 -13.19
C SER A 100 -17.19 1.65 -12.38
N SER A 101 -16.82 0.39 -12.64
CA SER A 101 -17.34 -0.77 -11.89
C SER A 101 -16.83 -0.77 -10.44
N ILE A 102 -15.54 -0.50 -10.24
CA ILE A 102 -14.93 -0.43 -8.90
C ILE A 102 -15.54 0.74 -8.12
N GLN A 103 -15.67 1.90 -8.75
CA GLN A 103 -16.29 3.08 -8.16
C GLN A 103 -17.73 2.81 -7.72
N ALA A 104 -18.55 2.26 -8.61
CA ALA A 104 -19.94 1.94 -8.28
C ALA A 104 -20.06 0.97 -7.09
N THR A 105 -19.18 -0.03 -7.02
CA THR A 105 -19.14 -0.97 -5.90
C THR A 105 -18.75 -0.28 -4.60
N ALA A 106 -17.74 0.60 -4.63
CA ALA A 106 -17.32 1.36 -3.45
C ALA A 106 -18.39 2.34 -2.97
N GLU A 107 -19.05 3.05 -3.89
CA GLU A 107 -20.13 3.98 -3.58
C GLU A 107 -21.35 3.26 -2.96
N ASN A 108 -21.72 2.10 -3.47
CA ASN A 108 -22.76 1.27 -2.87
C ASN A 108 -22.36 0.79 -1.47
N SER A 109 -21.09 0.40 -1.31
CA SER A 109 -20.58 -0.07 -0.01
C SER A 109 -20.61 1.03 1.04
N ILE A 110 -20.15 2.24 0.72
CA ILE A 110 -20.16 3.35 1.70
C ILE A 110 -21.59 3.75 2.06
N ARG A 111 -22.52 3.77 1.11
CA ARG A 111 -23.95 4.08 1.37
C ARG A 111 -24.65 3.07 2.27
N ASN A 112 -24.17 1.84 2.33
CA ASN A 112 -24.68 0.81 3.24
C ASN A 112 -24.08 0.91 4.65
N ILE A 113 -23.02 1.67 4.84
CA ILE A 113 -22.31 1.79 6.12
C ILE A 113 -22.60 3.15 6.77
N ILE A 114 -22.61 4.19 5.96
CA ILE A 114 -22.79 5.57 6.39
C ILE A 114 -24.17 6.07 5.97
N ASN A 115 -24.94 6.54 6.94
CA ASN A 115 -26.26 7.10 6.74
C ASN A 115 -26.20 8.62 6.50
N GLY A 116 -27.36 9.23 6.31
CA GLY A 116 -27.52 10.67 6.18
C GLY A 116 -27.71 11.16 4.74
N LYS A 117 -27.73 12.48 4.57
CA LYS A 117 -27.91 13.14 3.28
C LYS A 117 -26.56 13.67 2.81
N TYR A 118 -25.95 12.99 1.86
CA TYR A 118 -24.69 13.42 1.26
C TYR A 118 -24.58 13.00 -0.20
N GLU A 119 -23.71 13.67 -0.93
CA GLU A 119 -23.33 13.36 -2.31
C GLU A 119 -21.84 12.98 -2.36
N ILE A 120 -21.50 12.00 -3.16
CA ILE A 120 -20.11 11.70 -3.52
C ILE A 120 -19.76 12.58 -4.72
N ILE A 121 -18.90 13.56 -4.49
CA ILE A 121 -18.56 14.58 -5.48
C ILE A 121 -17.28 14.26 -6.26
N HIS A 122 -16.47 13.35 -5.74
CA HIS A 122 -15.25 12.87 -6.37
C HIS A 122 -14.86 11.51 -5.82
N SER A 123 -14.29 10.66 -6.66
CA SER A 123 -13.66 9.42 -6.22
C SER A 123 -12.37 9.16 -7.02
N GLY A 124 -11.39 8.58 -6.33
CA GLY A 124 -10.13 8.13 -6.90
C GLY A 124 -9.84 6.69 -6.51
N ILE A 125 -9.36 5.88 -7.46
CA ILE A 125 -9.11 4.45 -7.28
C ILE A 125 -7.60 4.22 -7.25
N PHE A 126 -7.16 3.44 -6.25
CA PHE A 126 -5.76 3.05 -6.07
C PHE A 126 -5.66 1.53 -6.05
N ARG A 127 -4.86 0.97 -6.95
CA ARG A 127 -4.61 -0.47 -7.10
C ARG A 127 -3.27 -0.83 -6.51
N TRP A 128 -3.27 -1.38 -5.31
CA TRP A 128 -2.06 -1.83 -4.61
C TRP A 128 -1.90 -3.34 -4.82
N LYS A 129 -1.14 -3.73 -5.83
CA LYS A 129 -0.93 -5.15 -6.15
C LYS A 129 -0.19 -5.90 -5.03
N TYR A 130 0.71 -5.21 -4.34
CA TYR A 130 1.55 -5.76 -3.26
C TYR A 130 1.37 -4.93 -1.99
N ALA A 131 0.14 -4.86 -1.48
CA ALA A 131 -0.23 -3.96 -0.40
C ALA A 131 0.23 -4.44 0.98
N LEU A 132 0.12 -5.74 1.25
CA LEU A 132 0.40 -6.31 2.56
C LEU A 132 1.19 -7.59 2.41
N CYS A 133 2.35 -7.67 3.06
CA CYS A 133 3.13 -8.90 3.15
C CYS A 133 2.53 -9.81 4.21
N ASN A 134 1.85 -10.89 3.82
CA ASN A 134 1.22 -11.82 4.76
C ASN A 134 2.21 -12.81 5.36
N ARG A 135 3.24 -13.17 4.62
CA ARG A 135 4.23 -14.16 5.01
C ARG A 135 5.57 -13.84 4.36
N SER A 136 6.62 -13.89 5.17
CA SER A 136 8.00 -13.85 4.71
C SER A 136 8.81 -14.93 5.45
N ASN A 137 9.67 -15.62 4.73
CA ASN A 137 10.61 -16.58 5.31
C ASN A 137 11.96 -15.93 5.69
N LEU A 138 12.04 -14.61 5.63
CA LEU A 138 13.26 -13.87 5.90
C LEU A 138 13.62 -13.91 7.39
N LYS A 139 14.92 -14.11 7.64
CA LYS A 139 15.51 -14.03 8.98
C LYS A 139 16.40 -12.80 9.16
N SER A 140 16.54 -12.00 8.11
CA SER A 140 17.38 -10.79 8.11
C SER A 140 16.51 -9.53 8.12
N LYS A 141 16.98 -8.49 8.75
CA LYS A 141 16.30 -7.20 8.78
C LYS A 141 16.34 -6.46 7.43
N PHE A 142 17.29 -6.79 6.57
CA PHE A 142 17.39 -6.31 5.18
C PHE A 142 17.91 -7.44 4.29
N THR A 143 17.78 -7.28 2.99
CA THR A 143 18.26 -8.25 1.99
C THR A 143 19.47 -7.68 1.26
N SER A 144 20.62 -8.35 1.33
CA SER A 144 21.77 -8.09 0.47
C SER A 144 21.58 -8.85 -0.85
N ILE A 145 21.70 -8.14 -1.96
CA ILE A 145 21.55 -8.67 -3.32
C ILE A 145 22.93 -8.84 -3.94
N SER A 146 23.81 -7.84 -3.76
CA SER A 146 25.23 -7.84 -4.09
C SER A 146 25.98 -7.00 -3.06
N GLU A 147 27.29 -6.78 -3.27
CA GLU A 147 28.09 -5.91 -2.40
C GLU A 147 27.59 -4.46 -2.38
N ASP A 148 26.98 -4.00 -3.49
CA ASP A 148 26.53 -2.62 -3.68
C ASP A 148 25.00 -2.48 -3.77
N SER A 149 24.26 -3.58 -3.65
CA SER A 149 22.83 -3.59 -3.91
C SER A 149 22.05 -4.25 -2.77
N PHE A 150 21.05 -3.52 -2.26
CA PHE A 150 20.28 -3.93 -1.09
C PHE A 150 18.78 -3.70 -1.29
N ALA A 151 17.97 -4.47 -0.58
CA ALA A 151 16.54 -4.26 -0.51
C ALA A 151 16.07 -4.21 0.96
N ILE A 152 15.25 -3.21 1.25
CA ILE A 152 14.65 -2.95 2.56
C ILE A 152 13.13 -2.90 2.46
N GLY A 153 12.46 -3.09 3.57
CA GLY A 153 10.99 -3.00 3.65
C GLY A 153 10.45 -3.80 4.83
N ASP A 154 9.19 -3.60 5.12
CA ASP A 154 8.46 -4.31 6.17
C ASP A 154 8.46 -5.84 5.93
N TRP A 155 8.42 -6.24 4.68
CA TRP A 155 8.44 -7.64 4.26
C TRP A 155 9.69 -8.43 4.68
N ASN A 156 10.78 -7.74 5.07
CA ASN A 156 11.96 -8.39 5.67
C ASN A 156 11.68 -8.89 7.10
N ILE A 157 10.73 -8.31 7.81
CA ILE A 157 10.51 -8.55 9.24
C ILE A 157 9.05 -8.98 9.51
N SER A 158 8.10 -8.05 9.31
CA SER A 158 6.67 -8.26 9.50
C SER A 158 5.88 -7.08 8.90
N PRO A 159 4.60 -7.27 8.53
CA PRO A 159 3.80 -6.26 7.83
C PRO A 159 3.39 -5.11 8.77
N ARG A 160 4.35 -4.27 9.14
CA ARG A 160 4.16 -3.11 10.03
C ARG A 160 5.07 -1.97 9.60
N VAL A 161 4.63 -0.74 9.83
CA VAL A 161 5.41 0.48 9.56
C VAL A 161 6.73 0.46 10.34
N GLU A 162 6.71 0.02 11.60
CA GLU A 162 7.89 -0.10 12.46
C GLU A 162 8.92 -1.07 11.87
N SER A 163 8.46 -2.12 11.20
CA SER A 163 9.35 -3.09 10.55
C SER A 163 10.09 -2.49 9.36
N ALA A 164 9.43 -1.65 8.58
CA ALA A 164 10.08 -0.90 7.50
C ALA A 164 11.15 0.05 8.05
N TYR A 165 10.85 0.76 9.15
CA TYR A 165 11.81 1.61 9.84
C TYR A 165 13.02 0.81 10.35
N ILE A 166 12.78 -0.30 11.05
CA ILE A 166 13.85 -1.17 11.57
C ILE A 166 14.71 -1.74 10.43
N SER A 167 14.08 -2.11 9.31
CA SER A 167 14.77 -2.61 8.13
C SER A 167 15.73 -1.56 7.56
N GLY A 168 15.28 -0.32 7.40
CA GLY A 168 16.11 0.78 6.91
C GLY A 168 17.25 1.14 7.86
N THR A 169 16.97 1.22 9.17
CA THR A 169 17.97 1.52 10.20
C THR A 169 19.06 0.45 10.23
N ALA A 170 18.70 -0.83 10.20
CA ALA A 170 19.66 -1.92 10.24
C ALA A 170 20.60 -1.93 9.01
N LEU A 171 20.09 -1.58 7.83
CA LEU A 171 20.95 -1.41 6.66
C LEU A 171 21.88 -0.20 6.83
N GLY A 172 21.39 0.93 7.34
CA GLY A 172 22.22 2.11 7.60
C GLY A 172 23.37 1.82 8.56
N GLU A 173 23.11 1.13 9.67
CA GLU A 173 24.13 0.68 10.63
C GLU A 173 25.18 -0.22 9.96
N TYR A 174 24.71 -1.23 9.20
CA TYR A 174 25.58 -2.14 8.45
C TYR A 174 26.50 -1.41 7.47
N LEU A 175 25.98 -0.44 6.72
CA LEU A 175 26.76 0.30 5.75
C LEU A 175 27.80 1.24 6.39
N LEU A 176 27.49 1.79 7.56
CA LEU A 176 28.43 2.59 8.34
C LEU A 176 29.58 1.74 8.88
N GLU A 177 29.29 0.55 9.42
CA GLU A 177 30.30 -0.36 9.94
C GLU A 177 31.19 -0.97 8.84
N ALA A 178 30.62 -1.29 7.68
CA ALA A 178 31.34 -1.91 6.57
C ALA A 178 32.26 -0.96 5.81
N ARG A 179 32.11 0.37 6.00
CA ARG A 179 32.86 1.40 5.27
C ARG A 179 33.77 2.25 6.15
N LEU A 180 33.83 1.97 7.45
CA LEU A 180 34.82 2.49 8.40
C LEU A 180 36.00 1.52 8.52
#